data_97880a80601630e35485b288ddf9f487
#
_entry.id   97880a80601630e35485b288ddf9f487
#
_cell.length_a   1.000
_cell.length_b   1.000
_cell.length_c   1.000
_cell.angle_alpha   90.00
_cell.angle_beta   90.00
_cell.angle_gamma   90.00
#
_symmetry.space_group_name_H-M   'P 1'
#
loop_
_entity.id
_entity.type
_entity.pdbx_description
1 polymer ?
#
loop_
_entity_poly.entity_id
_entity_poly.type
_entity_poly.pdbx_seq_one_letter_code
_entity_poly.pdbx_strand_id
1 'polypeptide(L)'
;RVANFAVSPKLVDVSTGRVIYSRNLSAVTNSSGCEDANPVQSETVLLEQAKASVKNQFRRDIAPYYITREIRLIDSTDGIDSKEAKDLLKRGLEFAGHDRMDSACELWGQARNLAPGSYAILYNLGVCAESRGDLDAALNLYRQSDQILGKPDDDISLALTRVGEAIKNRGKIKEALGQK
;
A
#
# COMPACT_ATOMS: atom_id res chain seq x y z
N ARG A 1 -28.71 15.15 15.57
CA ARG A 1 -28.12 16.33 14.90
C ARG A 1 -27.22 15.90 13.78
N VAL A 2 -27.13 16.71 12.72
CA VAL A 2 -26.29 16.45 11.57
C VAL A 2 -25.56 17.75 11.22
N ALA A 3 -24.27 17.67 10.92
CA ALA A 3 -23.49 18.76 10.35
C ALA A 3 -22.87 18.33 9.02
N ASN A 4 -22.87 19.21 8.05
CA ASN A 4 -22.24 19.01 6.74
C ASN A 4 -21.26 20.16 6.48
N PHE A 5 -20.07 19.79 6.01
CA PHE A 5 -19.05 20.75 5.59
C PHE A 5 -18.53 20.37 4.21
N ALA A 6 -18.51 21.33 3.27
CA ALA A 6 -18.04 21.12 1.92
C ALA A 6 -17.16 22.29 1.47
N VAL A 7 -16.08 21.96 0.72
CA VAL A 7 -15.17 22.93 0.12
C VAL A 7 -14.71 22.47 -1.26
N SER A 8 -14.31 23.39 -2.09
CA SER A 8 -13.77 23.14 -3.43
C SER A 8 -12.39 23.80 -3.60
N PRO A 9 -11.35 23.24 -2.97
CA PRO A 9 -10.00 23.79 -3.08
C PRO A 9 -9.48 23.70 -4.50
N LYS A 10 -8.68 24.71 -4.90
CA LYS A 10 -7.97 24.75 -6.17
C LYS A 10 -6.51 25.10 -5.93
N LEU A 11 -5.61 24.38 -6.57
CA LEU A 11 -4.20 24.75 -6.67
C LEU A 11 -3.95 25.28 -8.09
N VAL A 12 -3.31 26.44 -8.16
CA VAL A 12 -3.01 27.11 -9.43
C VAL A 12 -1.51 27.27 -9.54
N ASP A 13 -0.95 26.90 -10.67
CA ASP A 13 0.42 27.21 -11.03
C ASP A 13 0.52 28.73 -11.27
N VAL A 14 1.26 29.40 -10.41
CA VAL A 14 1.36 30.87 -10.43
C VAL A 14 2.05 31.40 -11.71
N SER A 15 2.96 30.61 -12.28
CA SER A 15 3.70 31.01 -13.49
C SER A 15 2.87 30.91 -14.77
N THR A 16 1.96 29.94 -14.83
CA THR A 16 1.15 29.63 -16.03
C THR A 16 -0.33 29.97 -15.88
N GLY A 17 -0.79 30.24 -14.65
CA GLY A 17 -2.22 30.41 -14.34
C GLY A 17 -3.05 29.12 -14.46
N ARG A 18 -2.42 27.97 -14.73
CA ARG A 18 -3.11 26.70 -14.93
C ARG A 18 -3.57 26.10 -13.59
N VAL A 19 -4.81 25.63 -13.55
CA VAL A 19 -5.31 24.84 -12.40
C VAL A 19 -4.70 23.46 -12.47
N ILE A 20 -3.86 23.11 -11.48
CA ILE A 20 -3.18 21.79 -11.37
C ILE A 20 -3.93 20.83 -10.46
N TYR A 21 -4.81 21.33 -9.61
CA TYR A 21 -5.67 20.53 -8.75
C TYR A 21 -6.99 21.24 -8.54
N SER A 22 -8.09 20.51 -8.64
CA SER A 22 -9.44 20.96 -8.28
C SER A 22 -10.28 19.75 -7.89
N ARG A 23 -10.89 19.79 -6.71
CA ARG A 23 -11.74 18.71 -6.21
C ARG A 23 -12.81 19.25 -5.28
N ASN A 24 -14.01 18.66 -5.33
CA ASN A 24 -15.05 18.91 -4.33
C ASN A 24 -14.86 17.91 -3.18
N LEU A 25 -14.68 18.42 -1.98
CA LEU A 25 -14.49 17.64 -0.76
C LEU A 25 -15.64 17.93 0.18
N SER A 26 -16.23 16.90 0.75
CA SER A 26 -17.31 17.05 1.73
C SER A 26 -17.23 15.98 2.80
N ALA A 27 -17.76 16.31 3.97
CA ALA A 27 -17.96 15.36 5.06
C ALA A 27 -19.26 15.69 5.79
N VAL A 28 -19.97 14.63 6.16
CA VAL A 28 -21.18 14.69 6.98
C VAL A 28 -20.87 13.97 8.29
N THR A 29 -21.21 14.62 9.39
CA THR A 29 -21.11 14.04 10.73
C THR A 29 -22.48 14.07 11.39
N ASN A 30 -22.78 13.07 12.18
CA ASN A 30 -24.05 12.96 12.89
C ASN A 30 -23.83 12.54 14.34
N SER A 31 -24.77 12.92 15.20
CA SER A 31 -24.87 12.43 16.56
C SER A 31 -26.35 12.20 16.90
N SER A 32 -26.64 10.98 17.33
CA SER A 32 -27.91 10.58 17.90
C SER A 32 -27.69 10.15 19.35
N GLY A 33 -28.65 10.40 20.21
CA GLY A 33 -28.61 10.01 21.63
C GLY A 33 -30.01 9.80 22.15
N CYS A 34 -30.13 8.96 23.20
CA CYS A 34 -31.32 8.82 23.99
C CYS A 34 -31.15 9.62 25.30
N GLU A 35 -32.24 10.13 25.85
CA GLU A 35 -32.25 11.02 27.04
C GLU A 35 -31.45 10.44 28.23
N ASP A 36 -31.36 9.12 28.34
CA ASP A 36 -30.82 8.44 29.53
C ASP A 36 -29.40 7.90 29.40
N ALA A 37 -28.75 7.96 28.22
CA ALA A 37 -27.48 7.24 28.04
C ALA A 37 -26.31 8.04 27.43
N ASN A 38 -26.52 8.84 26.41
CA ASN A 38 -25.44 9.63 25.79
C ASN A 38 -25.99 10.98 25.29
N PRO A 39 -25.49 12.11 25.82
CA PRO A 39 -25.90 13.43 25.34
C PRO A 39 -25.54 13.61 23.86
N VAL A 40 -26.47 14.09 23.06
CA VAL A 40 -26.24 14.44 21.65
C VAL A 40 -25.19 15.54 21.57
N GLN A 41 -24.14 15.30 20.77
CA GLN A 41 -23.07 16.27 20.57
C GLN A 41 -23.60 17.61 20.05
N SER A 42 -22.94 18.70 20.43
CA SER A 42 -23.29 20.02 19.93
C SER A 42 -23.03 20.14 18.44
N GLU A 43 -23.76 20.99 17.75
CA GLU A 43 -23.56 21.27 16.33
C GLU A 43 -22.14 21.76 16.02
N THR A 44 -21.57 22.57 16.91
CA THR A 44 -20.19 23.05 16.80
C THR A 44 -19.19 21.90 16.79
N VAL A 45 -19.35 20.91 17.68
CA VAL A 45 -18.46 19.73 17.72
C VAL A 45 -18.58 18.92 16.44
N LEU A 46 -19.78 18.68 15.96
CA LEU A 46 -20.01 17.96 14.71
C LEU A 46 -19.42 18.70 13.51
N LEU A 47 -19.57 20.04 13.47
CA LEU A 47 -18.99 20.84 12.41
C LEU A 47 -17.46 20.79 12.41
N GLU A 48 -16.82 20.86 13.58
CA GLU A 48 -15.36 20.72 13.68
C GLU A 48 -14.87 19.33 13.26
N GLN A 49 -15.61 18.28 13.58
CA GLN A 49 -15.31 16.91 13.09
C GLN A 49 -15.44 16.83 11.56
N ALA A 50 -16.47 17.44 10.97
CA ALA A 50 -16.63 17.49 9.52
C ALA A 50 -15.48 18.25 8.84
N LYS A 51 -15.10 19.42 9.40
CA LYS A 51 -13.94 20.20 8.93
C LYS A 51 -12.63 19.40 9.01
N ALA A 52 -12.40 18.70 10.12
CA ALA A 52 -11.21 17.85 10.31
C ALA A 52 -11.16 16.72 9.28
N SER A 53 -12.30 16.10 8.98
CA SER A 53 -12.41 15.08 7.95
C SER A 53 -12.05 15.61 6.57
N VAL A 54 -12.60 16.76 6.16
CA VAL A 54 -12.31 17.39 4.87
C VAL A 54 -10.84 17.85 4.80
N LYS A 55 -10.29 18.40 5.89
CA LYS A 55 -8.86 18.75 5.96
C LYS A 55 -7.97 17.52 5.73
N ASN A 56 -8.32 16.38 6.32
CA ASN A 56 -7.56 15.14 6.14
C ASN A 56 -7.69 14.58 4.71
N GLN A 57 -8.86 14.71 4.07
CA GLN A 57 -9.02 14.36 2.67
C GLN A 57 -8.12 15.22 1.78
N PHE A 58 -8.16 16.54 1.96
CA PHE A 58 -7.32 17.48 1.19
C PHE A 58 -5.82 17.21 1.40
N ARG A 59 -5.41 16.98 2.65
CA ARG A 59 -4.01 16.66 2.97
C ARG A 59 -3.51 15.42 2.23
N ARG A 60 -4.34 14.38 2.10
CA ARG A 60 -3.97 13.15 1.38
C ARG A 60 -3.78 13.37 -0.11
N ASP A 61 -4.47 14.37 -0.67
CA ASP A 61 -4.37 14.67 -2.10
C ASP A 61 -3.10 15.47 -2.43
N ILE A 62 -2.60 16.32 -1.51
CA ILE A 62 -1.54 17.29 -1.78
C ILE A 62 -0.23 17.08 -1.01
N ALA A 63 -0.25 16.29 0.07
CA ALA A 63 0.91 16.08 0.92
C ALA A 63 1.30 14.61 0.96
N PRO A 64 2.61 14.27 0.97
CA PRO A 64 3.07 12.92 1.20
C PRO A 64 2.56 12.40 2.55
N TYR A 65 2.16 11.14 2.61
CA TYR A 65 1.79 10.47 3.84
C TYR A 65 2.28 9.03 3.83
N TYR A 66 2.53 8.50 5.03
CA TYR A 66 2.90 7.10 5.17
C TYR A 66 1.66 6.23 5.23
N ILE A 67 1.72 5.10 4.53
CA ILE A 67 0.73 4.03 4.65
C ILE A 67 1.48 2.83 5.23
N THR A 68 1.09 2.41 6.43
CA THR A 68 1.56 1.15 7.01
C THR A 68 0.60 0.04 6.57
N ARG A 69 1.16 -1.03 6.02
CA ARG A 69 0.40 -2.23 5.63
C ARG A 69 1.11 -3.45 6.17
N GLU A 70 0.35 -4.37 6.71
CA GLU A 70 0.83 -5.69 7.02
C GLU A 70 0.91 -6.51 5.73
N ILE A 71 2.05 -7.15 5.49
CA ILE A 71 2.29 -7.99 4.31
C ILE A 71 2.61 -9.39 4.84
N ARG A 72 1.78 -10.36 4.49
CA ARG A 72 2.04 -11.75 4.80
C ARG A 72 3.13 -12.28 3.87
N LEU A 73 4.08 -13.02 4.43
CA LEU A 73 5.10 -13.74 3.68
C LEU A 73 4.63 -15.18 3.43
N ILE A 74 5.02 -15.74 2.27
CA ILE A 74 4.63 -17.09 1.91
C ILE A 74 5.70 -18.08 2.40
N ASP A 75 5.26 -19.10 3.17
CA ASP A 75 6.10 -20.11 3.79
C ASP A 75 6.01 -21.50 3.12
N SER A 76 5.22 -21.61 2.05
CA SER A 76 5.04 -22.86 1.34
C SER A 76 6.35 -23.36 0.71
N THR A 77 6.59 -24.63 0.89
CA THR A 77 7.73 -25.34 0.26
C THR A 77 7.31 -26.16 -0.97
N ASP A 78 6.10 -25.94 -1.48
CA ASP A 78 5.59 -26.62 -2.66
C ASP A 78 6.46 -26.30 -3.90
N GLY A 79 6.78 -27.32 -4.67
CA GLY A 79 7.64 -27.19 -5.85
C GLY A 79 9.12 -26.94 -5.54
N ILE A 80 9.55 -27.10 -4.29
CA ILE A 80 10.96 -27.02 -3.90
C ILE A 80 11.48 -28.43 -3.59
N ASP A 81 12.34 -28.97 -4.44
CA ASP A 81 12.95 -30.31 -4.22
C ASP A 81 14.20 -30.21 -3.32
N SER A 82 14.97 -29.14 -3.45
CA SER A 82 16.21 -28.93 -2.70
C SER A 82 15.92 -28.68 -1.20
N LYS A 83 16.48 -29.53 -0.34
CA LYS A 83 16.43 -29.36 1.11
C LYS A 83 17.07 -28.04 1.53
N GLU A 84 18.20 -27.70 0.91
CA GLU A 84 18.92 -26.45 1.19
C GLU A 84 18.06 -25.22 0.85
N ALA A 85 17.34 -25.21 -0.29
CA ALA A 85 16.42 -24.14 -0.64
C ALA A 85 15.27 -24.00 0.36
N LYS A 86 14.73 -25.13 0.88
CA LYS A 86 13.71 -25.12 1.94
C LYS A 86 14.25 -24.52 3.23
N ASP A 87 15.46 -24.87 3.62
CA ASP A 87 16.10 -24.34 4.82
C ASP A 87 16.40 -22.85 4.68
N LEU A 88 16.86 -22.39 3.50
CA LEU A 88 17.08 -20.98 3.22
C LEU A 88 15.77 -20.18 3.23
N LEU A 89 14.69 -20.72 2.67
CA LEU A 89 13.36 -20.09 2.73
C LEU A 89 12.91 -19.87 4.17
N LYS A 90 12.96 -20.93 5.00
CA LYS A 90 12.55 -20.89 6.42
C LYS A 90 13.38 -19.92 7.23
N ARG A 91 14.70 -19.97 7.09
CA ARG A 91 15.60 -19.02 7.78
C ARG A 91 15.33 -17.57 7.36
N GLY A 92 15.03 -17.33 6.09
CA GLY A 92 14.62 -16.02 5.62
C GLY A 92 13.36 -15.53 6.32
N LEU A 93 12.35 -16.39 6.50
CA LEU A 93 11.13 -16.07 7.24
C LEU A 93 11.42 -15.74 8.72
N GLU A 94 12.32 -16.49 9.35
CA GLU A 94 12.75 -16.22 10.73
C GLU A 94 13.42 -14.84 10.85
N PHE A 95 14.34 -14.50 9.94
CA PHE A 95 14.96 -13.18 9.91
C PHE A 95 13.94 -12.05 9.68
N ALA A 96 13.01 -12.24 8.75
CA ALA A 96 11.95 -11.26 8.50
C ALA A 96 11.05 -11.06 9.74
N GLY A 97 10.73 -12.12 10.47
CA GLY A 97 9.97 -12.06 11.73
C GLY A 97 10.71 -11.32 12.87
N HIS A 98 11.99 -11.08 12.72
CA HIS A 98 12.83 -10.29 13.65
C HIS A 98 13.29 -8.95 13.04
N ASP A 99 12.51 -8.36 12.15
CA ASP A 99 12.77 -7.07 11.48
C ASP A 99 14.12 -6.99 10.71
N ARG A 100 14.66 -8.16 10.32
CA ARG A 100 15.92 -8.28 9.56
C ARG A 100 15.65 -8.60 8.10
N MET A 101 14.88 -7.73 7.45
CA MET A 101 14.40 -7.95 6.09
C MET A 101 15.55 -8.09 5.07
N ASP A 102 16.64 -7.32 5.22
CA ASP A 102 17.79 -7.42 4.30
C ASP A 102 18.42 -8.81 4.35
N SER A 103 18.65 -9.38 5.55
CA SER A 103 19.15 -10.74 5.70
C SER A 103 18.18 -11.79 5.12
N ALA A 104 16.88 -11.59 5.30
CA ALA A 104 15.85 -12.46 4.69
C ALA A 104 15.95 -12.44 3.16
N CYS A 105 16.07 -11.25 2.57
CA CYS A 105 16.18 -11.07 1.12
C CYS A 105 17.41 -11.73 0.53
N GLU A 106 18.54 -11.69 1.22
CA GLU A 106 19.77 -12.38 0.80
C GLU A 106 19.58 -13.90 0.78
N LEU A 107 18.98 -14.46 1.85
CA LEU A 107 18.69 -15.89 1.93
C LEU A 107 17.70 -16.36 0.86
N TRP A 108 16.65 -15.60 0.60
CA TRP A 108 15.72 -15.91 -0.49
C TRP A 108 16.36 -15.76 -1.88
N GLY A 109 17.30 -14.83 -2.03
CA GLY A 109 18.10 -14.73 -3.24
C GLY A 109 18.93 -15.99 -3.49
N GLN A 110 19.58 -16.54 -2.45
CA GLN A 110 20.30 -17.82 -2.52
C GLN A 110 19.34 -18.99 -2.79
N ALA A 111 18.19 -19.03 -2.11
CA ALA A 111 17.16 -20.05 -2.30
C ALA A 111 16.64 -20.07 -3.76
N ARG A 112 16.48 -18.91 -4.39
CA ARG A 112 16.07 -18.81 -5.80
C ARG A 112 17.03 -19.47 -6.76
N ASN A 113 18.34 -19.41 -6.50
CA ASN A 113 19.35 -20.06 -7.35
C ASN A 113 19.21 -21.60 -7.33
N LEU A 114 18.74 -22.15 -6.21
CA LEU A 114 18.53 -23.59 -6.02
C LEU A 114 17.13 -24.07 -6.41
N ALA A 115 16.14 -23.17 -6.35
CA ALA A 115 14.75 -23.45 -6.66
C ALA A 115 14.10 -22.27 -7.42
N PRO A 116 14.48 -22.01 -8.68
CA PRO A 116 14.00 -20.86 -9.45
C PRO A 116 12.50 -20.91 -9.76
N GLY A 117 11.90 -22.10 -9.71
CA GLY A 117 10.46 -22.34 -9.95
C GLY A 117 9.60 -22.28 -8.71
N SER A 118 10.10 -21.81 -7.57
CA SER A 118 9.28 -21.67 -6.35
C SER A 118 8.51 -20.37 -6.33
N TYR A 119 7.18 -20.46 -6.37
CA TYR A 119 6.31 -19.28 -6.29
C TYR A 119 6.48 -18.53 -4.95
N ALA A 120 6.68 -19.25 -3.84
CA ALA A 120 6.86 -18.67 -2.52
C ALA A 120 8.14 -17.83 -2.42
N ILE A 121 9.26 -18.36 -2.94
CA ILE A 121 10.52 -17.63 -2.97
C ILE A 121 10.42 -16.38 -3.85
N LEU A 122 9.78 -16.50 -5.02
CA LEU A 122 9.60 -15.37 -5.93
C LEU A 122 8.70 -14.29 -5.32
N TYR A 123 7.60 -14.68 -4.66
CA TYR A 123 6.75 -13.75 -3.94
C TYR A 123 7.52 -12.98 -2.86
N ASN A 124 8.24 -13.69 -1.99
CA ASN A 124 9.01 -13.06 -0.91
C ASN A 124 10.12 -12.14 -1.45
N LEU A 125 10.76 -12.50 -2.56
CA LEU A 125 11.68 -11.60 -3.26
C LEU A 125 10.97 -10.39 -3.88
N GLY A 126 9.71 -10.55 -4.31
CA GLY A 126 8.86 -9.44 -4.71
C GLY A 126 8.63 -8.45 -3.57
N VAL A 127 8.36 -8.96 -2.36
CA VAL A 127 8.27 -8.11 -1.13
C VAL A 127 9.59 -7.39 -0.87
N CYS A 128 10.72 -8.06 -1.07
CA CYS A 128 12.05 -7.43 -0.96
C CYS A 128 12.26 -6.27 -1.96
N ALA A 129 11.87 -6.46 -3.21
CA ALA A 129 11.98 -5.42 -4.22
C ALA A 129 11.05 -4.24 -3.92
N GLU A 130 9.82 -4.53 -3.49
CA GLU A 130 8.83 -3.53 -3.09
C GLU A 130 9.32 -2.69 -1.90
N SER A 131 9.89 -3.31 -0.87
CA SER A 131 10.42 -2.60 0.31
C SER A 131 11.57 -1.64 -0.03
N ARG A 132 12.32 -1.93 -1.09
CA ARG A 132 13.38 -1.06 -1.62
C ARG A 132 12.89 -0.02 -2.61
N GLY A 133 11.59 -0.01 -2.93
CA GLY A 133 10.99 0.91 -3.90
C GLY A 133 11.21 0.52 -5.37
N ASP A 134 11.78 -0.65 -5.64
CA ASP A 134 11.90 -1.18 -7.00
C ASP A 134 10.60 -1.86 -7.42
N LEU A 135 9.61 -1.00 -7.73
CA LEU A 135 8.25 -1.44 -8.02
C LEU A 135 8.15 -2.27 -9.31
N ASP A 136 9.02 -2.02 -10.28
CA ASP A 136 9.00 -2.72 -11.56
C ASP A 136 9.56 -4.14 -11.39
N ALA A 137 10.64 -4.32 -10.63
CA ALA A 137 11.14 -5.63 -10.25
C ALA A 137 10.15 -6.39 -9.38
N ALA A 138 9.52 -5.72 -8.40
CA ALA A 138 8.50 -6.32 -7.55
C ALA A 138 7.32 -6.85 -8.38
N LEU A 139 6.78 -6.04 -9.29
CA LEU A 139 5.68 -6.44 -10.18
C LEU A 139 6.04 -7.66 -11.03
N ASN A 140 7.25 -7.71 -11.55
CA ASN A 140 7.72 -8.83 -12.35
C ASN A 140 7.82 -10.12 -11.52
N LEU A 141 8.36 -10.04 -10.31
CA LEU A 141 8.49 -11.18 -9.40
C LEU A 141 7.12 -11.71 -8.95
N TYR A 142 6.17 -10.84 -8.63
CA TYR A 142 4.80 -11.25 -8.28
C TYR A 142 4.08 -11.91 -9.46
N ARG A 143 4.26 -11.41 -10.68
CA ARG A 143 3.69 -12.05 -11.88
C ARG A 143 4.28 -13.42 -12.14
N GLN A 144 5.60 -13.61 -11.97
CA GLN A 144 6.23 -14.92 -12.08
C GLN A 144 5.69 -15.88 -11.02
N SER A 145 5.54 -15.40 -9.77
CA SER A 145 4.95 -16.17 -8.68
C SER A 145 3.53 -16.64 -9.02
N ASP A 146 2.68 -15.74 -9.50
CA ASP A 146 1.29 -16.01 -9.91
C ASP A 146 1.23 -17.05 -11.04
N GLN A 147 2.06 -16.89 -12.07
CA GLN A 147 2.13 -17.80 -13.21
C GLN A 147 2.56 -19.23 -12.80
N ILE A 148 3.53 -19.33 -11.89
CA ILE A 148 4.01 -20.64 -11.39
C ILE A 148 2.96 -21.30 -10.51
N LEU A 149 2.31 -20.56 -9.65
CA LEU A 149 1.24 -21.10 -8.80
C LEU A 149 0.04 -21.57 -9.62
N GLY A 150 -0.31 -20.87 -10.71
CA GLY A 150 -1.33 -21.27 -11.69
C GLY A 150 -2.76 -21.32 -11.16
N LYS A 151 -3.02 -20.74 -10.00
CA LYS A 151 -4.34 -20.61 -9.37
C LYS A 151 -4.44 -19.30 -8.60
N PRO A 152 -5.65 -18.73 -8.40
CA PRO A 152 -5.82 -17.52 -7.61
C PRO A 152 -5.29 -17.68 -6.18
N ASP A 153 -4.58 -16.65 -5.71
CA ASP A 153 -4.07 -16.52 -4.36
C ASP A 153 -4.27 -15.09 -3.89
N ASP A 154 -4.78 -14.92 -2.66
CA ASP A 154 -5.15 -13.61 -2.13
C ASP A 154 -3.93 -12.73 -1.87
N ASP A 155 -2.84 -13.29 -1.32
CA ASP A 155 -1.63 -12.54 -0.99
C ASP A 155 -0.95 -12.03 -2.28
N ILE A 156 -0.86 -12.88 -3.31
CA ILE A 156 -0.30 -12.51 -4.62
C ILE A 156 -1.19 -11.47 -5.32
N SER A 157 -2.52 -11.67 -5.30
CA SER A 157 -3.48 -10.73 -5.91
C SER A 157 -3.43 -9.35 -5.28
N LEU A 158 -3.34 -9.29 -3.94
CA LEU A 158 -3.17 -8.04 -3.19
C LEU A 158 -1.83 -7.37 -3.51
N ALA A 159 -0.75 -8.13 -3.63
CA ALA A 159 0.57 -7.61 -3.98
C ALA A 159 0.58 -7.01 -5.40
N LEU A 160 0.04 -7.71 -6.39
CA LEU A 160 -0.08 -7.24 -7.76
C LEU A 160 -0.90 -5.93 -7.85
N THR A 161 -2.03 -5.88 -7.16
CA THR A 161 -2.88 -4.68 -7.11
C THR A 161 -2.14 -3.52 -6.46
N ARG A 162 -1.54 -3.73 -5.30
CA ARG A 162 -0.81 -2.73 -4.52
C ARG A 162 0.33 -2.12 -5.30
N VAL A 163 1.18 -2.95 -5.92
CA VAL A 163 2.32 -2.47 -6.70
C VAL A 163 1.86 -1.80 -7.99
N GLY A 164 0.83 -2.32 -8.65
CA GLY A 164 0.25 -1.69 -9.84
C GLY A 164 -0.26 -0.27 -9.55
N GLU A 165 -0.97 -0.08 -8.44
CA GLU A 165 -1.41 1.25 -7.99
C GLU A 165 -0.23 2.18 -7.67
N ALA A 166 0.81 1.67 -7.00
CA ALA A 166 2.01 2.44 -6.66
C ALA A 166 2.74 2.93 -7.92
N ILE A 167 2.90 2.08 -8.94
CA ILE A 167 3.49 2.45 -10.23
C ILE A 167 2.65 3.53 -10.93
N LYS A 168 1.32 3.34 -10.97
CA LYS A 168 0.40 4.33 -11.56
C LYS A 168 0.49 5.68 -10.86
N ASN A 169 0.56 5.69 -9.54
CA ASN A 169 0.66 6.92 -8.75
C ASN A 169 2.02 7.58 -8.95
N ARG A 170 3.12 6.80 -9.01
CA ARG A 170 4.45 7.31 -9.36
C ARG A 170 4.46 8.00 -10.74
N GLY A 171 3.78 7.41 -11.72
CA GLY A 171 3.62 8.01 -13.04
C GLY A 171 2.91 9.36 -13.01
N LYS A 172 1.79 9.45 -12.30
CA LYS A 172 1.03 10.70 -12.14
C LYS A 172 1.86 11.81 -11.46
N ILE A 173 2.64 11.44 -10.44
CA ILE A 173 3.51 12.41 -9.74
C ILE A 173 4.59 12.92 -10.70
N LYS A 174 5.25 12.06 -11.47
CA LYS A 174 6.24 12.47 -12.47
C LYS A 174 5.65 13.41 -13.50
N GLU A 175 4.47 13.09 -14.03
CA GLU A 175 3.76 13.94 -14.99
C GLU A 175 3.42 15.31 -14.38
N ALA A 176 2.92 15.34 -13.16
CA ALA A 176 2.57 16.58 -12.45
C ALA A 176 3.81 17.46 -12.17
N LEU A 177 4.98 16.85 -11.97
CA LEU A 177 6.26 17.54 -11.76
C LEU A 177 6.98 17.91 -13.08
N GLY A 178 6.40 17.59 -14.24
CA GLY A 178 7.03 17.82 -15.55
C GLY A 178 8.30 17.00 -15.81
N GLN A 179 8.51 15.94 -15.03
CA GLN A 179 9.63 15.01 -15.22
C GLN A 179 9.23 13.99 -16.29
N LYS A 180 9.98 13.99 -17.41
CA LYS A 180 9.86 12.97 -18.48
C LYS A 180 10.63 11.72 -18.10
#